data_8727bf9f5b060946b54cd5cb72f6103f
#
_entry.id   8727bf9f5b060946b54cd5cb72f6103f
#
_cell.length_a   1.000
_cell.length_b   1.000
_cell.length_c   1.000
_cell.angle_alpha   90.00
_cell.angle_beta   90.00
_cell.angle_gamma   90.00
#
_symmetry.space_group_name_H-M   'P 1'
#
loop_
_entity.id
_entity.type
_entity.pdbx_description
1 polymer ?
#
loop_
_entity_poly.entity_id
_entity_poly.type
_entity_poly.pdbx_seq_one_letter_code
_entity_poly.pdbx_strand_id
1 'polypeptide(L)'
;MSHDETPVIPPAPLTLASGLRTRIDAAGHVLVETPLGGLVDAGPDGHSILGLFSRPRTVAGVMVALASGPDPRPDLMPVRATIVELVTGGAIIEPGRQGARFGWSDPAEHARMLSDKRRTEAYLSAIRSAVGPGDIVLDIGTGSGVLALAAAKAGADRVYAIEASDIADVAEQVFEDNDVADRVRLVRGWSSEVDLPERATVLVTETLGVEPFEEDI
;
A
#
# COMPACT_ATOMS: atom_id res chain seq x y z
N MET A 1 26.46 2.00 -15.09
CA MET A 1 25.49 2.67 -15.98
C MET A 1 24.37 3.15 -15.05
N SER A 2 24.38 4.44 -14.71
CA SER A 2 23.40 5.07 -13.83
C SER A 2 22.13 5.32 -14.65
N HIS A 3 21.05 4.60 -14.33
CA HIS A 3 19.73 4.96 -14.81
C HIS A 3 19.26 6.16 -13.99
N ASP A 4 19.50 7.34 -14.54
CA ASP A 4 18.88 8.60 -14.11
C ASP A 4 17.46 8.64 -14.67
N GLU A 5 16.60 7.76 -14.14
CA GLU A 5 15.16 7.82 -14.41
C GLU A 5 14.55 8.84 -13.43
N THR A 6 14.40 10.07 -13.92
CA THR A 6 13.58 11.07 -13.22
C THR A 6 12.19 10.45 -12.99
N PRO A 7 11.70 10.35 -11.76
CA PRO A 7 10.40 9.74 -11.47
C PRO A 7 9.30 10.42 -12.28
N VAL A 8 8.57 9.63 -13.06
CA VAL A 8 7.47 10.13 -13.88
C VAL A 8 6.25 10.33 -12.98
N ILE A 9 5.88 11.58 -12.77
CA ILE A 9 4.64 11.92 -12.06
C ILE A 9 3.44 11.49 -12.93
N PRO A 10 2.49 10.72 -12.40
CA PRO A 10 1.28 10.35 -13.13
C PRO A 10 0.50 11.59 -13.60
N PRO A 11 -0.07 11.58 -14.80
CA PRO A 11 -0.96 12.66 -15.28
C PRO A 11 -2.33 12.65 -14.59
N ALA A 12 -2.66 11.56 -13.89
CA ALA A 12 -3.91 11.38 -13.16
C ALA A 12 -4.01 12.31 -11.94
N PRO A 13 -5.22 12.59 -11.41
CA PRO A 13 -5.37 13.24 -10.12
C PRO A 13 -4.70 12.46 -9.01
N LEU A 14 -4.08 13.17 -8.06
CA LEU A 14 -3.42 12.63 -6.89
C LEU A 14 -4.07 13.17 -5.62
N THR A 15 -4.00 12.45 -4.51
CA THR A 15 -4.50 12.82 -3.18
C THR A 15 -3.51 12.40 -2.09
N LEU A 16 -3.75 12.83 -0.85
CA LEU A 16 -2.96 12.37 0.29
C LEU A 16 -3.23 10.88 0.57
N ALA A 17 -2.20 10.15 0.93
CA ALA A 17 -2.35 8.83 1.52
C ALA A 17 -3.04 8.94 2.89
N SER A 18 -3.85 7.94 3.27
CA SER A 18 -4.42 7.86 4.61
C SER A 18 -3.34 7.53 5.64
N GLY A 19 -3.51 7.98 6.89
CA GLY A 19 -2.60 7.63 7.98
C GLY A 19 -1.25 8.36 7.98
N LEU A 20 -1.09 9.42 7.17
CA LEU A 20 0.11 10.27 7.24
C LEU A 20 0.26 10.91 8.61
N ARG A 21 1.49 10.90 9.14
CA ARG A 21 1.87 11.70 10.31
C ARG A 21 2.86 12.76 9.88
N THR A 22 2.76 13.94 10.45
CA THR A 22 3.70 15.03 10.17
C THR A 22 4.32 15.52 11.46
N ARG A 23 5.59 15.89 11.40
CA ARG A 23 6.30 16.60 12.48
C ARG A 23 7.18 17.66 11.89
N ILE A 24 7.49 18.68 12.69
CA ILE A 24 8.40 19.75 12.29
C ILE A 24 9.74 19.49 12.99
N ASP A 25 10.83 19.51 12.25
CA ASP A 25 12.18 19.39 12.81
C ASP A 25 12.71 20.73 13.34
N ALA A 26 13.93 20.71 13.89
CA ALA A 26 14.57 21.91 14.46
C ALA A 26 14.91 22.98 13.41
N ALA A 27 14.97 22.63 12.13
CA ALA A 27 15.21 23.55 11.02
C ALA A 27 13.90 24.14 10.46
N GLY A 28 12.74 23.69 10.96
CA GLY A 28 11.44 24.12 10.50
C GLY A 28 10.91 23.32 9.30
N HIS A 29 11.55 22.21 8.94
CA HIS A 29 11.10 21.33 7.87
C HIS A 29 9.97 20.42 8.33
N VAL A 30 9.00 20.21 7.46
CA VAL A 30 7.92 19.24 7.65
C VAL A 30 8.41 17.87 7.22
N LEU A 31 8.57 16.99 8.19
CA LEU A 31 8.88 15.59 7.97
C LEU A 31 7.56 14.83 7.93
N VAL A 32 7.34 14.05 6.86
CA VAL A 32 6.12 13.29 6.61
C VAL A 32 6.44 11.82 6.79
N GLU A 33 5.83 11.21 7.79
CA GLU A 33 5.84 9.76 7.99
C GLU A 33 4.69 9.16 7.21
N THR A 34 5.01 8.23 6.32
CA THR A 34 4.01 7.51 5.54
C THR A 34 3.50 6.30 6.32
N PRO A 35 2.29 5.78 6.01
CA PRO A 35 1.73 4.61 6.70
C PRO A 35 2.64 3.36 6.65
N LEU A 36 3.51 3.29 5.66
CA LEU A 36 4.46 2.18 5.46
C LEU A 36 5.83 2.42 6.10
N GLY A 37 5.95 3.39 7.02
CA GLY A 37 7.18 3.68 7.75
C GLY A 37 8.22 4.51 6.96
N GLY A 38 7.89 4.98 5.76
CA GLY A 38 8.74 5.91 5.01
C GLY A 38 8.77 7.29 5.65
N LEU A 39 9.92 7.97 5.58
CA LEU A 39 10.09 9.35 6.03
C LEU A 39 10.48 10.24 4.85
N VAL A 40 9.66 11.27 4.58
CA VAL A 40 9.89 12.24 3.48
C VAL A 40 10.11 13.63 4.09
N ASP A 41 11.18 14.30 3.71
CA ASP A 41 11.38 15.71 4.04
C ASP A 41 10.64 16.59 3.02
N ALA A 42 9.51 17.15 3.42
CA ALA A 42 8.70 18.04 2.60
C ALA A 42 9.13 19.51 2.67
N GLY A 43 10.23 19.80 3.36
CA GLY A 43 10.75 21.16 3.54
C GLY A 43 9.85 22.08 4.38
N PRO A 44 10.19 23.37 4.46
CA PRO A 44 9.44 24.33 5.30
C PRO A 44 8.01 24.58 4.79
N ASP A 45 7.75 24.41 3.50
CA ASP A 45 6.45 24.58 2.87
C ASP A 45 5.59 23.31 2.86
N GLY A 46 6.06 22.22 3.47
CA GLY A 46 5.46 20.88 3.38
C GLY A 46 3.98 20.84 3.72
N HIS A 47 3.53 21.51 4.79
CA HIS A 47 2.10 21.55 5.14
C HIS A 47 1.24 22.24 4.06
N SER A 48 1.74 23.33 3.48
CA SER A 48 1.06 24.02 2.40
C SER A 48 0.93 23.15 1.16
N ILE A 49 2.02 22.43 0.81
CA ILE A 49 2.04 21.51 -0.34
C ILE A 49 1.10 20.32 -0.11
N LEU A 50 1.15 19.71 1.07
CA LEU A 50 0.22 18.63 1.43
C LEU A 50 -1.24 19.10 1.35
N GLY A 51 -1.55 20.31 1.87
CA GLY A 51 -2.88 20.88 1.83
C GLY A 51 -3.46 21.02 0.41
N LEU A 52 -2.61 21.18 -0.61
CA LEU A 52 -3.05 21.22 -2.00
C LEU A 52 -3.62 19.89 -2.50
N PHE A 53 -3.25 18.77 -1.88
CA PHE A 53 -3.70 17.43 -2.22
C PHE A 53 -4.71 16.85 -1.22
N SER A 54 -5.29 17.66 -0.34
CA SER A 54 -6.40 17.26 0.54
C SER A 54 -7.66 16.81 -0.24
N ARG A 55 -7.71 17.14 -1.52
CA ARG A 55 -8.69 16.65 -2.50
C ARG A 55 -7.94 16.21 -3.76
N PRO A 56 -8.47 15.26 -4.54
CA PRO A 56 -7.83 14.82 -5.77
C PRO A 56 -7.53 15.95 -6.74
N ARG A 57 -6.27 16.14 -7.11
CA ARG A 57 -5.78 17.15 -8.06
C ARG A 57 -4.64 16.61 -8.91
N THR A 58 -4.57 17.05 -10.16
CA THR A 58 -3.38 16.81 -10.98
C THR A 58 -2.23 17.73 -10.55
N VAL A 59 -1.00 17.28 -10.64
CA VAL A 59 0.18 18.11 -10.35
C VAL A 59 0.20 19.34 -11.26
N ALA A 60 -0.15 19.18 -12.54
CA ALA A 60 -0.26 20.31 -13.47
C ALA A 60 -1.29 21.35 -12.97
N GLY A 61 -2.45 20.93 -12.50
CA GLY A 61 -3.48 21.82 -11.93
C GLY A 61 -3.00 22.55 -10.67
N VAL A 62 -2.23 21.87 -9.82
CA VAL A 62 -1.60 22.47 -8.63
C VAL A 62 -0.57 23.53 -9.04
N MET A 63 0.31 23.22 -10.01
CA MET A 63 1.32 24.14 -10.49
C MET A 63 0.69 25.40 -11.11
N VAL A 64 -0.38 25.26 -11.90
CA VAL A 64 -1.14 26.39 -12.45
C VAL A 64 -1.76 27.24 -11.33
N ALA A 65 -2.38 26.62 -10.32
CA ALA A 65 -2.97 27.33 -9.20
C ALA A 65 -1.93 28.13 -8.40
N LEU A 66 -0.73 27.59 -8.20
CA LEU A 66 0.38 28.30 -7.53
C LEU A 66 0.97 29.43 -8.38
N ALA A 67 0.99 29.29 -9.71
CA ALA A 67 1.49 30.30 -10.61
C ALA A 67 0.52 31.50 -10.77
N SER A 68 -0.79 31.25 -10.68
CA SER A 68 -1.84 32.22 -11.04
C SER A 68 -2.75 32.58 -9.86
N GLY A 69 -2.45 32.09 -8.66
CA GLY A 69 -3.24 32.33 -7.45
C GLY A 69 -3.09 33.75 -6.89
N PRO A 70 -3.77 34.04 -5.77
CA PRO A 70 -3.73 35.38 -5.13
C PRO A 70 -2.34 35.73 -4.57
N ASP A 71 -1.48 34.74 -4.35
CA ASP A 71 -0.08 34.89 -3.95
C ASP A 71 0.80 34.02 -4.87
N PRO A 72 1.08 34.52 -6.10
CA PRO A 72 1.80 33.71 -7.09
C PRO A 72 3.26 33.52 -6.69
N ARG A 73 3.72 32.27 -6.69
CA ARG A 73 5.13 31.91 -6.43
C ARG A 73 5.97 32.12 -7.68
N PRO A 74 7.07 32.91 -7.58
CA PRO A 74 7.91 33.22 -8.75
C PRO A 74 8.73 32.03 -9.24
N ASP A 75 9.06 31.09 -8.34
CA ASP A 75 9.79 29.84 -8.65
C ASP A 75 9.00 28.63 -8.13
N LEU A 76 8.59 27.80 -9.07
CA LEU A 76 7.84 26.57 -8.79
C LEU A 76 8.73 25.30 -8.82
N MET A 77 10.00 25.42 -9.15
CA MET A 77 10.89 24.26 -9.24
C MET A 77 11.09 23.57 -7.88
N PRO A 78 11.31 24.29 -6.76
CA PRO A 78 11.40 23.65 -5.44
C PRO A 78 10.10 22.93 -5.06
N VAL A 79 8.95 23.56 -5.32
CA VAL A 79 7.64 22.94 -5.04
C VAL A 79 7.44 21.65 -5.85
N ARG A 80 7.80 21.68 -7.12
CA ARG A 80 7.73 20.48 -7.97
C ARG A 80 8.64 19.37 -7.45
N ALA A 81 9.87 19.70 -7.03
CA ALA A 81 10.79 18.74 -6.44
C ALA A 81 10.19 18.08 -5.19
N THR A 82 9.66 18.88 -4.27
CA THR A 82 8.98 18.37 -3.07
C THR A 82 7.78 17.47 -3.42
N ILE A 83 6.96 17.84 -4.41
CA ILE A 83 5.86 16.98 -4.87
C ILE A 83 6.38 15.65 -5.40
N VAL A 84 7.48 15.64 -6.16
CA VAL A 84 8.12 14.40 -6.64
C VAL A 84 8.53 13.53 -5.48
N GLU A 85 9.20 14.09 -4.46
CA GLU A 85 9.62 13.37 -3.26
C GLU A 85 8.41 12.79 -2.49
N LEU A 86 7.34 13.58 -2.34
CA LEU A 86 6.12 13.13 -1.66
C LEU A 86 5.39 12.03 -2.43
N VAL A 87 5.39 12.07 -3.76
CA VAL A 87 4.82 11.00 -4.60
C VAL A 87 5.71 9.76 -4.54
N THR A 88 7.03 9.92 -4.67
CA THR A 88 7.99 8.82 -4.59
C THR A 88 7.98 8.16 -3.22
N GLY A 89 7.85 8.95 -2.15
CA GLY A 89 7.75 8.49 -0.77
C GLY A 89 6.36 7.95 -0.38
N GLY A 90 5.38 8.02 -1.29
CA GLY A 90 4.03 7.49 -1.04
C GLY A 90 3.15 8.32 -0.12
N ALA A 91 3.52 9.59 0.12
CA ALA A 91 2.68 10.52 0.86
C ALA A 91 1.54 11.10 -0.01
N ILE A 92 1.77 11.19 -1.33
CA ILE A 92 0.79 11.62 -2.33
C ILE A 92 0.63 10.50 -3.35
N ILE A 93 -0.60 10.02 -3.53
CA ILE A 93 -0.94 8.80 -4.29
C ILE A 93 -2.13 9.05 -5.22
N GLU A 94 -2.37 8.15 -6.17
CA GLU A 94 -3.61 8.12 -6.93
C GLU A 94 -4.79 7.76 -6.02
N PRO A 95 -5.99 8.41 -6.18
CA PRO A 95 -7.17 8.04 -5.40
C PRO A 95 -7.52 6.57 -5.57
N GLY A 96 -7.73 5.88 -4.46
CA GLY A 96 -7.98 4.44 -4.43
C GLY A 96 -6.72 3.58 -4.44
N ARG A 97 -5.55 4.18 -4.62
CA ARG A 97 -4.26 3.53 -4.49
C ARG A 97 -3.73 3.79 -3.08
N GLN A 98 -4.08 2.91 -2.15
CA GLN A 98 -3.54 2.96 -0.79
C GLN A 98 -2.30 2.05 -0.74
N GLY A 99 -1.19 2.61 -0.38
CA GLY A 99 0.05 1.86 -0.19
C GLY A 99 1.06 2.05 -1.33
N ALA A 100 2.01 2.93 -1.11
CA ALA A 100 3.12 3.11 -2.02
C ALA A 100 4.22 2.07 -1.80
N ARG A 101 4.99 1.90 -2.84
CA ARG A 101 6.11 1.02 -3.13
C ARG A 101 7.28 1.03 -2.13
N PHE A 102 7.08 0.79 -0.83
CA PHE A 102 8.19 0.65 0.11
C PHE A 102 7.98 -0.55 1.04
N GLY A 103 9.00 -1.34 1.22
CA GLY A 103 9.01 -2.49 2.11
C GLY A 103 8.11 -3.63 1.62
N TRP A 104 6.90 -3.70 2.13
CA TRP A 104 5.96 -4.80 1.88
C TRP A 104 5.33 -4.83 0.49
N SER A 105 5.49 -3.79 -0.35
CA SER A 105 5.08 -3.82 -1.76
C SER A 105 6.17 -4.31 -2.72
N ASP A 106 7.40 -4.56 -2.22
CA ASP A 106 8.49 -5.07 -3.05
C ASP A 106 8.36 -6.59 -3.24
N PRO A 107 8.16 -7.09 -4.48
CA PRO A 107 8.13 -8.52 -4.75
C PRO A 107 9.40 -9.28 -4.30
N ALA A 108 10.55 -8.59 -4.26
CA ALA A 108 11.80 -9.20 -3.81
C ALA A 108 11.77 -9.50 -2.29
N GLU A 109 11.15 -8.63 -1.48
CA GLU A 109 10.94 -8.89 -0.05
C GLU A 109 10.01 -10.08 0.16
N HIS A 110 8.91 -10.17 -0.59
CA HIS A 110 8.03 -11.34 -0.54
C HIS A 110 8.75 -12.63 -0.96
N ALA A 111 9.56 -12.59 -2.01
CA ALA A 111 10.37 -13.74 -2.42
C ALA A 111 11.36 -14.15 -1.32
N ARG A 112 11.97 -13.18 -0.63
CA ARG A 112 12.87 -13.42 0.50
C ARG A 112 12.12 -14.07 1.67
N MET A 113 10.96 -13.57 2.05
CA MET A 113 10.12 -14.12 3.11
C MET A 113 9.68 -15.56 2.78
N LEU A 114 9.24 -15.81 1.55
CA LEU A 114 8.85 -17.13 1.08
C LEU A 114 10.02 -18.13 1.02
N SER A 115 11.26 -17.62 0.92
CA SER A 115 12.47 -18.45 0.95
C SER A 115 12.75 -19.04 2.34
N ASP A 116 12.16 -18.53 3.41
CA ASP A 116 12.10 -19.21 4.71
C ASP A 116 11.12 -20.38 4.64
N LYS A 117 11.65 -21.50 4.17
CA LYS A 117 10.87 -22.72 3.97
C LYS A 117 10.19 -23.21 5.25
N ARG A 118 10.88 -23.09 6.41
CA ARG A 118 10.34 -23.56 7.68
C ARG A 118 9.10 -22.76 8.08
N ARG A 119 9.15 -21.45 7.96
CA ARG A 119 8.04 -20.54 8.23
C ARG A 119 6.89 -20.80 7.24
N THR A 120 7.18 -20.78 5.95
CA THR A 120 6.19 -20.98 4.88
C THR A 120 5.49 -22.33 5.02
N GLU A 121 6.24 -23.43 5.21
CA GLU A 121 5.66 -24.78 5.37
C GLU A 121 4.80 -24.89 6.63
N ALA A 122 5.16 -24.21 7.73
CA ALA A 122 4.35 -24.18 8.95
C ALA A 122 2.98 -23.55 8.72
N TYR A 123 2.93 -22.38 8.04
CA TYR A 123 1.67 -21.73 7.65
C TYR A 123 0.83 -22.60 6.71
N LEU A 124 1.44 -23.12 5.64
CA LEU A 124 0.75 -23.97 4.69
C LEU A 124 0.19 -25.24 5.35
N SER A 125 0.90 -25.82 6.32
CA SER A 125 0.44 -26.98 7.09
C SER A 125 -0.72 -26.62 8.02
N ALA A 126 -0.64 -25.48 8.71
CA ALA A 126 -1.71 -25.00 9.58
C ALA A 126 -3.00 -24.73 8.78
N ILE A 127 -2.90 -24.05 7.64
CA ILE A 127 -4.03 -23.79 6.75
C ILE A 127 -4.69 -25.10 6.27
N ARG A 128 -3.90 -26.06 5.78
CA ARG A 128 -4.43 -27.36 5.36
C ARG A 128 -5.14 -28.13 6.48
N SER A 129 -4.78 -27.88 7.73
CA SER A 129 -5.39 -28.54 8.88
C SER A 129 -6.64 -27.82 9.39
N ALA A 130 -6.75 -26.52 9.17
CA ALA A 130 -7.80 -25.66 9.71
C ALA A 130 -8.90 -25.33 8.70
N VAL A 131 -8.62 -25.43 7.40
CA VAL A 131 -9.52 -25.00 6.32
C VAL A 131 -10.04 -26.20 5.54
N GLY A 132 -11.33 -26.21 5.22
CA GLY A 132 -11.99 -27.22 4.41
C GLY A 132 -13.27 -26.71 3.74
N PRO A 133 -14.04 -27.66 3.13
CA PRO A 133 -15.32 -27.31 2.51
C PRO A 133 -16.29 -26.67 3.52
N GLY A 134 -16.97 -25.62 3.08
CA GLY A 134 -17.88 -24.81 3.90
C GLY A 134 -17.21 -23.62 4.60
N ASP A 135 -15.87 -23.53 4.58
CA ASP A 135 -15.17 -22.42 5.20
C ASP A 135 -15.14 -21.18 4.30
N ILE A 136 -15.32 -20.04 4.94
CA ILE A 136 -15.11 -18.71 4.40
C ILE A 136 -13.86 -18.16 5.08
N VAL A 137 -12.80 -17.97 4.32
CA VAL A 137 -11.50 -17.55 4.85
C VAL A 137 -11.31 -16.05 4.61
N LEU A 138 -10.80 -15.35 5.61
CA LEU A 138 -10.30 -13.99 5.52
C LEU A 138 -8.78 -14.02 5.66
N ASP A 139 -8.06 -13.55 4.64
CA ASP A 139 -6.61 -13.38 4.66
C ASP A 139 -6.30 -11.87 4.69
N ILE A 140 -5.81 -11.38 5.84
CA ILE A 140 -5.45 -9.97 6.05
C ILE A 140 -3.95 -9.79 5.79
N GLY A 141 -3.61 -8.83 4.91
CA GLY A 141 -2.25 -8.63 4.45
C GLY A 141 -1.81 -9.79 3.56
N THR A 142 -2.62 -10.10 2.53
CA THR A 142 -2.37 -11.30 1.70
C THR A 142 -1.02 -11.27 0.98
N GLY A 143 -0.43 -10.08 0.82
CA GLY A 143 0.85 -9.90 0.15
C GLY A 143 0.82 -10.47 -1.27
N SER A 144 1.72 -11.40 -1.57
CA SER A 144 1.75 -12.12 -2.85
C SER A 144 0.66 -13.20 -3.02
N GLY A 145 -0.27 -13.33 -2.07
CA GLY A 145 -1.42 -14.22 -2.18
C GLY A 145 -1.18 -15.67 -1.80
N VAL A 146 -0.02 -16.03 -1.27
CA VAL A 146 0.37 -17.45 -1.02
C VAL A 146 -0.51 -18.12 0.02
N LEU A 147 -0.91 -17.42 1.09
CA LEU A 147 -1.74 -17.99 2.14
C LEU A 147 -3.20 -18.10 1.68
N ALA A 148 -3.73 -17.09 0.99
CA ALA A 148 -5.04 -17.16 0.35
C ALA A 148 -5.13 -18.29 -0.68
N LEU A 149 -4.11 -18.46 -1.52
CA LEU A 149 -3.98 -19.58 -2.46
C LEU A 149 -4.02 -20.92 -1.73
N ALA A 150 -3.28 -21.05 -0.62
CA ALA A 150 -3.27 -22.26 0.18
C ALA A 150 -4.64 -22.59 0.77
N ALA A 151 -5.37 -21.58 1.25
CA ALA A 151 -6.73 -21.72 1.76
C ALA A 151 -7.71 -22.19 0.67
N ALA A 152 -7.64 -21.60 -0.52
CA ALA A 152 -8.45 -22.01 -1.66
C ALA A 152 -8.16 -23.46 -2.08
N LYS A 153 -6.85 -23.86 -2.11
CA LYS A 153 -6.42 -25.23 -2.42
C LYS A 153 -6.75 -26.23 -1.31
N ALA A 154 -6.88 -25.78 -0.05
CA ALA A 154 -7.36 -26.62 1.05
C ALA A 154 -8.87 -26.90 1.00
N GLY A 155 -9.60 -26.21 0.14
CA GLY A 155 -11.01 -26.47 -0.12
C GLY A 155 -11.96 -25.42 0.44
N ALA A 156 -11.48 -24.24 0.84
CA ALA A 156 -12.35 -23.15 1.21
C ALA A 156 -13.39 -22.86 0.12
N ASP A 157 -14.62 -22.62 0.52
CA ASP A 157 -15.68 -22.25 -0.42
C ASP A 157 -15.45 -20.85 -0.97
N ARG A 158 -14.88 -19.97 -0.13
CA ARG A 158 -14.51 -18.60 -0.50
C ARG A 158 -13.34 -18.09 0.34
N VAL A 159 -12.50 -17.28 -0.30
CA VAL A 159 -11.40 -16.57 0.36
C VAL A 159 -11.51 -15.08 0.03
N TYR A 160 -11.53 -14.24 1.06
CA TYR A 160 -11.36 -12.80 0.94
C TYR A 160 -9.91 -12.46 1.28
N ALA A 161 -9.16 -12.04 0.28
CA ALA A 161 -7.75 -11.67 0.40
C ALA A 161 -7.64 -10.15 0.39
N ILE A 162 -7.29 -9.54 1.53
CA ILE A 162 -7.17 -8.07 1.67
C ILE A 162 -5.71 -7.68 1.58
N GLU A 163 -5.42 -6.68 0.74
CA GLU A 163 -4.09 -6.12 0.58
C GLU A 163 -4.16 -4.61 0.29
N ALA A 164 -3.41 -3.83 1.06
CA ALA A 164 -3.38 -2.38 0.93
C ALA A 164 -2.33 -1.88 -0.06
N SER A 165 -1.30 -2.68 -0.35
CA SER A 165 -0.15 -2.29 -1.17
C SER A 165 -0.24 -2.78 -2.63
N ASP A 166 0.66 -2.29 -3.47
CA ASP A 166 0.73 -2.66 -4.89
C ASP A 166 1.11 -4.13 -5.14
N ILE A 167 1.59 -4.86 -4.13
CA ILE A 167 1.85 -6.31 -4.24
C ILE A 167 0.56 -7.09 -4.55
N ALA A 168 -0.60 -6.50 -4.32
CA ALA A 168 -1.89 -7.04 -4.72
C ALA A 168 -1.96 -7.40 -6.21
N ASP A 169 -1.19 -6.70 -7.08
CA ASP A 169 -1.11 -7.04 -8.52
C ASP A 169 -0.47 -8.42 -8.73
N VAL A 170 0.53 -8.75 -7.90
CA VAL A 170 1.16 -10.07 -7.90
C VAL A 170 0.20 -11.14 -7.37
N ALA A 171 -0.54 -10.84 -6.30
CA ALA A 171 -1.54 -11.76 -5.75
C ALA A 171 -2.61 -12.10 -6.79
N GLU A 172 -3.13 -11.11 -7.52
CA GLU A 172 -4.13 -11.29 -8.57
C GLU A 172 -3.63 -12.26 -9.64
N GLN A 173 -2.40 -12.04 -10.14
CA GLN A 173 -1.76 -12.93 -11.11
C GLN A 173 -1.55 -14.34 -10.56
N VAL A 174 -1.14 -14.47 -9.29
CA VAL A 174 -0.99 -15.77 -8.62
C VAL A 174 -2.32 -16.52 -8.56
N PHE A 175 -3.43 -15.83 -8.29
CA PHE A 175 -4.75 -16.48 -8.26
C PHE A 175 -5.22 -16.94 -9.64
N GLU A 176 -4.96 -16.15 -10.67
CA GLU A 176 -5.26 -16.51 -12.08
C GLU A 176 -4.42 -17.70 -12.53
N ASP A 177 -3.10 -17.65 -12.35
CA ASP A 177 -2.15 -18.69 -12.76
C ASP A 177 -2.39 -20.05 -12.07
N ASN A 178 -3.12 -20.04 -10.94
CA ASN A 178 -3.40 -21.23 -10.15
C ASN A 178 -4.87 -21.70 -10.23
N ASP A 179 -5.69 -21.10 -11.12
CA ASP A 179 -7.10 -21.47 -11.35
C ASP A 179 -7.95 -21.38 -10.07
N VAL A 180 -7.72 -20.35 -9.22
CA VAL A 180 -8.49 -20.13 -7.98
C VAL A 180 -9.20 -18.78 -7.95
N ALA A 181 -9.10 -17.98 -9.00
CA ALA A 181 -9.68 -16.63 -9.07
C ALA A 181 -11.23 -16.63 -8.94
N ASP A 182 -11.88 -17.74 -9.20
CA ASP A 182 -13.32 -17.94 -8.99
C ASP A 182 -13.70 -18.05 -7.51
N ARG A 183 -12.78 -18.46 -6.64
CA ARG A 183 -13.00 -18.66 -5.21
C ARG A 183 -12.28 -17.61 -4.33
N VAL A 184 -11.23 -16.98 -4.86
CA VAL A 184 -10.48 -15.95 -4.13
C VAL A 184 -10.90 -14.57 -4.63
N ARG A 185 -11.46 -13.76 -3.73
CA ARG A 185 -11.79 -12.36 -3.98
C ARG A 185 -10.71 -11.48 -3.39
N LEU A 186 -9.88 -10.89 -4.26
CA LEU A 186 -8.94 -9.86 -3.86
C LEU A 186 -9.68 -8.55 -3.55
N VAL A 187 -9.41 -7.97 -2.39
CA VAL A 187 -9.95 -6.69 -1.93
C VAL A 187 -8.79 -5.76 -1.66
N ARG A 188 -8.69 -4.69 -2.44
CA ARG A 188 -7.63 -3.68 -2.27
C ARG A 188 -8.05 -2.66 -1.23
N GLY A 189 -7.23 -2.46 -0.22
CA GLY A 189 -7.46 -1.49 0.85
C GLY A 189 -7.01 -1.99 2.22
N TRP A 190 -7.20 -1.14 3.22
CA TRP A 190 -6.92 -1.47 4.61
C TRP A 190 -8.02 -2.36 5.20
N SER A 191 -7.63 -3.36 5.98
CA SER A 191 -8.58 -4.28 6.62
C SER A 191 -9.61 -3.57 7.51
N SER A 192 -9.22 -2.47 8.12
CA SER A 192 -10.08 -1.61 8.95
C SER A 192 -11.13 -0.81 8.15
N GLU A 193 -10.97 -0.71 6.83
CA GLU A 193 -11.86 0.06 5.93
C GLU A 193 -12.71 -0.84 5.02
N VAL A 194 -12.52 -2.17 5.12
CA VAL A 194 -13.20 -3.14 4.26
C VAL A 194 -14.37 -3.78 4.99
N ASP A 195 -15.57 -3.63 4.40
CA ASP A 195 -16.75 -4.38 4.81
C ASP A 195 -16.89 -5.66 3.97
N LEU A 196 -16.92 -6.80 4.64
CA LEU A 196 -17.17 -8.08 3.99
C LEU A 196 -18.66 -8.35 3.85
N PRO A 197 -19.13 -8.96 2.74
CA PRO A 197 -20.55 -9.26 2.54
C PRO A 197 -21.06 -10.39 3.44
N GLU A 198 -20.17 -11.14 4.09
CA GLU A 198 -20.46 -12.26 4.98
C GLU A 198 -19.35 -12.43 6.02
N ARG A 199 -19.62 -13.19 7.07
CA ARG A 199 -18.64 -13.46 8.13
C ARG A 199 -17.69 -14.57 7.72
N ALA A 200 -16.40 -14.34 7.91
CA ALA A 200 -15.38 -15.38 7.80
C ALA A 200 -15.52 -16.39 8.95
N THR A 201 -15.26 -17.66 8.65
CA THR A 201 -15.17 -18.76 9.62
C THR A 201 -13.72 -18.97 10.07
N VAL A 202 -12.75 -18.63 9.22
CA VAL A 202 -11.31 -18.74 9.49
C VAL A 202 -10.63 -17.43 9.16
N LEU A 203 -9.78 -16.95 10.06
CA LEU A 203 -8.86 -15.84 9.83
C LEU A 203 -7.46 -16.37 9.60
N VAL A 204 -6.85 -15.94 8.52
CA VAL A 204 -5.43 -16.13 8.22
C VAL A 204 -4.78 -14.75 8.18
N THR A 205 -3.65 -14.60 8.81
CA THR A 205 -2.87 -13.37 8.75
C THR A 205 -1.42 -13.64 9.11
N GLU A 206 -0.51 -12.94 8.46
CA GLU A 206 0.92 -12.91 8.77
C GLU A 206 1.40 -11.48 8.59
N THR A 207 1.06 -10.66 9.55
CA THR A 207 1.29 -9.22 9.60
C THR A 207 1.99 -8.82 10.90
N LEU A 208 2.67 -9.77 11.54
CA LEU A 208 3.49 -9.49 12.72
C LEU A 208 4.85 -8.96 12.28
N GLY A 209 5.04 -7.65 12.40
CA GLY A 209 6.31 -6.98 12.21
C GLY A 209 7.32 -7.24 13.34
N VAL A 210 8.40 -6.48 13.37
CA VAL A 210 9.42 -6.53 14.44
C VAL A 210 8.81 -6.04 15.77
N GLU A 211 7.91 -5.08 15.69
CA GLU A 211 7.07 -4.62 16.80
C GLU A 211 5.66 -5.22 16.65
N PRO A 212 5.10 -5.83 17.72
CA PRO A 212 3.88 -6.63 17.62
C PRO A 212 2.62 -5.92 17.12
N PHE A 213 2.60 -4.60 17.08
CA PHE A 213 1.43 -3.78 16.69
C PHE A 213 1.78 -2.75 15.61
N GLU A 214 2.86 -2.96 14.87
CA GLU A 214 3.35 -2.03 13.85
C GLU A 214 2.41 -1.93 12.63
N GLU A 215 1.59 -2.94 12.42
CA GLU A 215 0.79 -3.12 11.21
C GLU A 215 -0.70 -2.72 11.38
N ASP A 216 -1.08 -2.09 12.50
CA ASP A 216 -2.43 -1.57 12.77
C ASP A 216 -3.57 -2.59 12.51
N ILE A 217 -3.42 -3.84 12.99
CA ILE A 217 -4.44 -4.89 12.85
C ILE A 217 -5.39 -4.89 14.05
#